data_dc454ec74e4e788e4924819953714aa7
#
_entry.id   dc454ec74e4e788e4924819953714aa7
#
_cell.length_a   1.000
_cell.length_b   1.000
_cell.length_c   1.000
_cell.angle_alpha   90.00
_cell.angle_beta   90.00
_cell.angle_gamma   90.00
#
_symmetry.space_group_name_H-M   'P 1'
#
loop_
_entity.id
_entity.type
_entity.pdbx_description
1 polymer ?
#
loop_
_entity_poly.entity_id
_entity_poly.type
_entity_poly.pdbx_seq_one_letter_code
_entity_poly.pdbx_strand_id
1 'polypeptide(L)'
;MILTVGATGHLGGAIVDELCRRDKPVRCLVRKDADISRLTAAGVEIVYGDVRDRASLSQAVQGVQAIISTFSTRILKERRVSALWENDYEGNLALIKFAQEAGVKKYIFASYWGLAKFGNFEHGRIKKLVEDLLIVSGIDYTVFRITTLATDLSILLGNRLKRKGWAPMFMKQEEKVRPILPEDLAWCTADALDNPKAARRIIEVAGEEEYTFLELQHLFSRCLGRNVSFVFIPPGVARFLASCIDFVTNDVYNAKGLVSAFTGGSTCDIKEMHQIFAIRQGSFARHLEDYLKTGSIIAQTPQIP
;
A
#
# COMPACT_ATOMS: atom_id res chain seq x y z
N MET A 1 22.27 2.34 -7.56
CA MET A 1 21.45 1.14 -7.29
C MET A 1 20.33 1.49 -6.31
N ILE A 2 19.11 1.10 -6.62
CA ILE A 2 17.91 1.32 -5.79
C ILE A 2 17.42 -0.05 -5.32
N LEU A 3 17.30 -0.25 -4.01
CA LEU A 3 16.74 -1.48 -3.45
C LEU A 3 15.22 -1.33 -3.27
N THR A 4 14.45 -2.20 -3.89
CA THR A 4 12.99 -2.31 -3.68
C THR A 4 12.67 -3.55 -2.86
N VAL A 5 12.06 -3.36 -1.68
CA VAL A 5 11.57 -4.43 -0.80
C VAL A 5 10.05 -4.45 -0.86
N GLY A 6 9.48 -5.62 -1.21
CA GLY A 6 8.06 -5.76 -1.54
C GLY A 6 7.75 -5.69 -3.04
N ALA A 7 8.76 -5.86 -3.90
CA ALA A 7 8.68 -5.77 -5.36
C ALA A 7 7.66 -6.72 -6.01
N THR A 8 7.31 -7.84 -5.37
CA THR A 8 6.30 -8.81 -5.86
C THR A 8 4.85 -8.42 -5.52
N GLY A 9 4.64 -7.32 -4.78
CA GLY A 9 3.31 -6.75 -4.52
C GLY A 9 2.85 -5.84 -5.66
N HIS A 10 1.55 -5.46 -5.64
CA HIS A 10 0.98 -4.59 -6.69
C HIS A 10 1.71 -3.24 -6.78
N LEU A 11 1.86 -2.55 -5.65
CA LEU A 11 2.58 -1.28 -5.61
C LEU A 11 4.06 -1.44 -5.91
N GLY A 12 4.74 -2.40 -5.24
CA GLY A 12 6.18 -2.60 -5.45
C GLY A 12 6.52 -2.98 -6.88
N GLY A 13 5.70 -3.81 -7.53
CA GLY A 13 5.86 -4.15 -8.95
C GLY A 13 5.67 -2.95 -9.87
N ALA A 14 4.65 -2.11 -9.63
CA ALA A 14 4.46 -0.88 -10.40
C ALA A 14 5.64 0.09 -10.24
N ILE A 15 6.20 0.18 -9.02
CA ILE A 15 7.41 1.00 -8.77
C ILE A 15 8.62 0.46 -9.54
N VAL A 16 8.83 -0.85 -9.55
CA VAL A 16 9.93 -1.46 -10.31
C VAL A 16 9.79 -1.16 -11.80
N ASP A 17 8.59 -1.32 -12.38
CA ASP A 17 8.34 -1.00 -13.79
C ASP A 17 8.63 0.47 -14.10
N GLU A 18 8.19 1.39 -13.24
CA GLU A 18 8.43 2.82 -13.43
C GLU A 18 9.91 3.18 -13.31
N LEU A 19 10.65 2.57 -12.37
CA LEU A 19 12.10 2.75 -12.25
C LEU A 19 12.84 2.21 -13.49
N CYS A 20 12.47 1.04 -14.01
CA CYS A 20 13.02 0.48 -15.24
C CYS A 20 12.71 1.38 -16.44
N ARG A 21 11.50 1.94 -16.54
CA ARG A 21 11.13 2.91 -17.59
C ARG A 21 11.98 4.18 -17.57
N ARG A 22 12.50 4.55 -16.38
CA ARG A 22 13.45 5.68 -16.19
C ARG A 22 14.91 5.26 -16.24
N ASP A 23 15.22 4.06 -16.71
CA ASP A 23 16.58 3.51 -16.77
C ASP A 23 17.32 3.54 -15.44
N LYS A 24 16.62 3.46 -14.32
CA LYS A 24 17.21 3.40 -12.99
C LYS A 24 17.66 1.97 -12.66
N PRO A 25 18.88 1.75 -12.15
CA PRO A 25 19.34 0.42 -11.74
C PRO A 25 18.60 -0.05 -10.48
N VAL A 26 17.86 -1.17 -10.58
CA VAL A 26 17.01 -1.70 -9.52
C VAL A 26 17.52 -3.05 -9.04
N ARG A 27 17.56 -3.22 -7.72
CA ARG A 27 17.73 -4.49 -7.02
C ARG A 27 16.44 -4.80 -6.25
N CYS A 28 15.97 -6.04 -6.32
CA CYS A 28 14.77 -6.48 -5.60
C CYS A 28 15.12 -7.54 -4.58
N LEU A 29 14.78 -7.32 -3.31
CA LEU A 29 14.79 -8.37 -2.28
C LEU A 29 13.50 -9.17 -2.38
N VAL A 30 13.61 -10.47 -2.67
CA VAL A 30 12.46 -11.35 -2.87
C VAL A 30 12.63 -12.67 -2.11
N ARG A 31 11.53 -13.24 -1.65
CA ARG A 31 11.54 -14.58 -1.03
C ARG A 31 11.72 -15.64 -2.09
N LYS A 32 12.33 -16.79 -1.71
CA LYS A 32 12.60 -17.91 -2.63
C LYS A 32 11.33 -18.50 -3.25
N ASP A 33 10.20 -18.42 -2.55
CA ASP A 33 8.90 -18.93 -2.98
C ASP A 33 8.04 -17.91 -3.75
N ALA A 34 8.57 -16.70 -3.99
CA ALA A 34 7.83 -15.64 -4.67
C ALA A 34 7.80 -15.85 -6.19
N ASP A 35 6.69 -15.50 -6.82
CA ASP A 35 6.63 -15.36 -8.27
C ASP A 35 7.41 -14.11 -8.71
N ILE A 36 8.49 -14.33 -9.43
CA ILE A 36 9.40 -13.30 -9.93
C ILE A 36 9.33 -13.10 -11.45
N SER A 37 8.37 -13.72 -12.13
CA SER A 37 8.26 -13.70 -13.61
C SER A 37 8.30 -12.28 -14.17
N ARG A 38 7.55 -11.34 -13.54
CA ARG A 38 7.53 -9.92 -13.90
C ARG A 38 8.90 -9.25 -13.72
N LEU A 39 9.57 -9.53 -12.60
CA LEU A 39 10.87 -8.94 -12.26
C LEU A 39 11.98 -9.45 -13.19
N THR A 40 11.94 -10.74 -13.52
CA THR A 40 12.88 -11.36 -14.47
C THR A 40 12.70 -10.76 -15.86
N ALA A 41 11.46 -10.55 -16.31
CA ALA A 41 11.16 -9.89 -17.58
C ALA A 41 11.66 -8.44 -17.63
N ALA A 42 11.65 -7.74 -16.48
CA ALA A 42 12.19 -6.40 -16.36
C ALA A 42 13.72 -6.31 -16.29
N GLY A 43 14.44 -7.44 -16.18
CA GLY A 43 15.90 -7.49 -16.17
C GLY A 43 16.56 -6.89 -14.93
N VAL A 44 15.85 -6.83 -13.78
CA VAL A 44 16.36 -6.27 -12.52
C VAL A 44 17.24 -7.27 -11.76
N GLU A 45 18.12 -6.77 -10.91
CA GLU A 45 18.94 -7.60 -10.03
C GLU A 45 18.07 -8.24 -8.93
N ILE A 46 18.13 -9.55 -8.79
CA ILE A 46 17.38 -10.31 -7.80
C ILE A 46 18.30 -10.75 -6.66
N VAL A 47 17.94 -10.41 -5.42
CA VAL A 47 18.55 -10.94 -4.20
C VAL A 47 17.49 -11.76 -3.48
N TYR A 48 17.76 -13.05 -3.28
CA TYR A 48 16.87 -13.92 -2.53
C TYR A 48 17.11 -13.77 -1.02
N GLY A 49 16.05 -13.45 -0.28
CA GLY A 49 16.11 -13.26 1.16
C GLY A 49 14.73 -12.97 1.76
N ASP A 50 14.73 -12.78 3.07
CA ASP A 50 13.52 -12.46 3.86
C ASP A 50 13.83 -11.28 4.78
N VAL A 51 12.85 -10.41 5.01
CA VAL A 51 13.01 -9.24 5.91
C VAL A 51 13.29 -9.63 7.36
N ARG A 52 13.01 -10.88 7.74
CA ARG A 52 13.34 -11.47 9.06
C ARG A 52 14.78 -11.99 9.14
N ASP A 53 15.44 -12.18 8.01
CA ASP A 53 16.82 -12.64 7.93
C ASP A 53 17.78 -11.45 7.80
N ARG A 54 18.47 -11.14 8.90
CA ARG A 54 19.43 -10.05 8.98
C ARG A 54 20.59 -10.18 7.98
N ALA A 55 21.04 -11.40 7.70
CA ALA A 55 22.13 -11.63 6.77
C ALA A 55 21.70 -11.26 5.33
N SER A 56 20.50 -11.67 4.92
CA SER A 56 19.97 -11.31 3.61
C SER A 56 19.70 -9.80 3.46
N LEU A 57 19.22 -9.12 4.53
CA LEU A 57 19.07 -7.67 4.53
C LEU A 57 20.42 -6.95 4.41
N SER A 58 21.41 -7.36 5.19
CA SER A 58 22.77 -6.79 5.13
C SER A 58 23.37 -6.95 3.75
N GLN A 59 23.20 -8.10 3.09
CA GLN A 59 23.66 -8.32 1.72
C GLN A 59 22.89 -7.45 0.72
N ALA A 60 21.57 -7.34 0.86
CA ALA A 60 20.72 -6.61 -0.08
C ALA A 60 21.04 -5.11 -0.13
N VAL A 61 21.47 -4.50 0.98
CA VAL A 61 21.78 -3.05 1.05
C VAL A 61 23.17 -2.67 0.55
N GLN A 62 24.06 -3.64 0.25
CA GLN A 62 25.43 -3.33 -0.20
C GLN A 62 25.44 -2.58 -1.54
N GLY A 63 26.11 -1.42 -1.56
CA GLY A 63 26.21 -0.57 -2.75
C GLY A 63 24.91 0.13 -3.17
N VAL A 64 23.90 0.14 -2.29
CA VAL A 64 22.60 0.78 -2.51
C VAL A 64 22.65 2.25 -2.13
N GLN A 65 22.09 3.12 -2.95
CA GLN A 65 21.99 4.56 -2.70
C GLN A 65 20.62 4.96 -2.16
N ALA A 66 19.58 4.24 -2.57
CA ALA A 66 18.20 4.48 -2.13
C ALA A 66 17.46 3.17 -1.84
N ILE A 67 16.56 3.20 -0.86
CA ILE A 67 15.69 2.09 -0.50
C ILE A 67 14.23 2.52 -0.67
N ILE A 68 13.42 1.64 -1.26
CA ILE A 68 11.97 1.78 -1.34
C ILE A 68 11.35 0.57 -0.63
N SER A 69 10.68 0.83 0.48
CA SER A 69 10.04 -0.19 1.32
C SER A 69 8.53 -0.14 1.17
N THR A 70 7.98 -1.14 0.48
CA THR A 70 6.53 -1.30 0.27
C THR A 70 6.01 -2.62 0.86
N PHE A 71 6.87 -3.41 1.50
CA PHE A 71 6.43 -4.67 2.07
C PHE A 71 5.52 -4.46 3.28
N SER A 72 4.58 -5.36 3.40
CA SER A 72 3.63 -5.38 4.50
C SER A 72 3.02 -6.77 4.62
N THR A 73 2.76 -7.18 5.84
CA THR A 73 2.06 -8.43 6.12
C THR A 73 0.62 -8.33 5.64
N ARG A 74 0.19 -9.32 4.84
CA ARG A 74 -1.19 -9.39 4.35
C ARG A 74 -2.13 -9.82 5.48
N ILE A 75 -2.70 -8.86 6.21
CA ILE A 75 -3.58 -9.10 7.38
C ILE A 75 -4.79 -10.01 7.10
N LEU A 76 -5.26 -10.08 5.85
CA LEU A 76 -6.35 -11.00 5.47
C LEU A 76 -5.88 -12.45 5.31
N LYS A 77 -4.57 -12.70 5.20
CA LYS A 77 -3.97 -14.04 5.08
C LYS A 77 -3.24 -14.47 6.34
N GLU A 78 -2.49 -13.58 6.95
CA GLU A 78 -1.78 -13.80 8.19
C GLU A 78 -2.62 -13.28 9.36
N ARG A 79 -2.92 -14.14 10.31
CA ARG A 79 -3.82 -13.86 11.43
C ARG A 79 -3.09 -13.58 12.75
N ARG A 80 -1.79 -13.87 12.80
CA ARG A 80 -1.00 -13.68 14.03
C ARG A 80 -0.51 -12.24 14.12
N VAL A 81 -0.85 -11.59 15.22
CA VAL A 81 -0.33 -10.25 15.51
C VAL A 81 1.19 -10.24 15.63
N SER A 82 1.79 -11.33 16.17
CA SER A 82 3.26 -11.47 16.24
C SER A 82 3.93 -11.37 14.88
N ALA A 83 3.31 -11.90 13.80
CA ALA A 83 3.84 -11.80 12.46
C ALA A 83 3.90 -10.37 11.92
N LEU A 84 3.00 -9.48 12.37
CA LEU A 84 3.09 -8.05 12.05
C LEU A 84 4.32 -7.42 12.70
N TRP A 85 4.60 -7.75 13.96
CA TRP A 85 5.79 -7.26 14.65
C TRP A 85 7.07 -7.80 14.03
N GLU A 86 7.16 -9.10 13.80
CA GLU A 86 8.31 -9.76 13.19
C GLU A 86 8.63 -9.23 11.80
N ASN A 87 7.61 -9.10 10.93
CA ASN A 87 7.81 -8.69 9.55
C ASN A 87 7.84 -7.18 9.41
N ASP A 88 6.75 -6.50 9.84
CA ASP A 88 6.56 -5.07 9.48
C ASP A 88 7.35 -4.15 10.40
N TYR A 89 7.53 -4.48 11.70
CA TYR A 89 8.33 -3.67 12.61
C TYR A 89 9.81 -4.06 12.59
N GLU A 90 10.14 -5.28 13.03
CA GLU A 90 11.53 -5.73 13.15
C GLU A 90 12.25 -5.75 11.78
N GLY A 91 11.54 -6.15 10.73
CA GLY A 91 12.07 -6.12 9.37
C GLY A 91 12.44 -4.70 8.91
N ASN A 92 11.56 -3.71 9.14
CA ASN A 92 11.87 -2.31 8.80
C ASN A 92 12.94 -1.72 9.73
N LEU A 93 12.90 -2.02 11.04
CA LEU A 93 13.95 -1.60 11.98
C LEU A 93 15.34 -2.08 11.54
N ALA A 94 15.46 -3.36 11.18
CA ALA A 94 16.73 -3.92 10.69
C ALA A 94 17.14 -3.28 9.35
N LEU A 95 16.20 -3.10 8.42
CA LEU A 95 16.47 -2.50 7.12
C LEU A 95 16.95 -1.04 7.25
N ILE A 96 16.32 -0.24 8.13
CA ILE A 96 16.75 1.15 8.42
C ILE A 96 18.14 1.16 9.03
N LYS A 97 18.44 0.27 9.99
CA LYS A 97 19.75 0.16 10.61
C LYS A 97 20.84 -0.17 9.59
N PHE A 98 20.63 -1.19 8.75
CA PHE A 98 21.58 -1.53 7.68
C PHE A 98 21.69 -0.42 6.62
N ALA A 99 20.62 0.30 6.35
CA ALA A 99 20.68 1.48 5.49
C ALA A 99 21.58 2.58 6.04
N GLN A 100 21.53 2.84 7.35
CA GLN A 100 22.43 3.79 8.03
C GLN A 100 23.89 3.33 7.95
N GLU A 101 24.15 2.06 8.28
CA GLU A 101 25.49 1.47 8.26
C GLU A 101 26.12 1.47 6.86
N ALA A 102 25.30 1.22 5.82
CA ALA A 102 25.72 1.25 4.41
C ALA A 102 25.79 2.66 3.80
N GLY A 103 25.40 3.69 4.53
CA GLY A 103 25.41 5.09 4.05
C GLY A 103 24.37 5.39 2.97
N VAL A 104 23.24 4.70 2.98
CA VAL A 104 22.10 4.94 2.09
C VAL A 104 21.65 6.40 2.21
N LYS A 105 21.41 7.05 1.08
CA LYS A 105 21.10 8.49 1.05
C LYS A 105 19.60 8.77 1.13
N LYS A 106 18.77 7.90 0.56
CA LYS A 106 17.33 8.12 0.46
C LYS A 106 16.55 6.88 0.90
N TYR A 107 15.48 7.06 1.69
CA TYR A 107 14.57 6.00 2.08
C TYR A 107 13.13 6.41 1.81
N ILE A 108 12.42 5.65 0.98
CA ILE A 108 10.99 5.88 0.69
C ILE A 108 10.16 4.77 1.34
N PHE A 109 9.15 5.16 2.09
CA PHE A 109 8.33 4.24 2.87
C PHE A 109 6.85 4.36 2.53
N ALA A 110 6.21 3.22 2.22
CA ALA A 110 4.77 3.13 2.04
C ALA A 110 4.08 2.92 3.41
N SER A 111 3.39 3.95 3.86
CA SER A 111 2.64 3.98 5.11
C SER A 111 1.13 4.09 4.83
N TYR A 112 0.31 4.19 5.88
CA TYR A 112 -1.13 4.34 5.77
C TYR A 112 -1.59 5.76 6.10
N TRP A 113 -2.59 6.23 5.36
CA TRP A 113 -3.33 7.42 5.73
C TRP A 113 -4.16 7.18 7.00
N GLY A 114 -4.37 8.22 7.79
CA GLY A 114 -5.27 8.18 8.93
C GLY A 114 -4.74 7.42 10.15
N LEU A 115 -3.43 7.28 10.32
CA LEU A 115 -2.82 6.56 11.45
C LEU A 115 -3.35 6.99 12.82
N ALA A 116 -3.71 8.26 13.00
CA ALA A 116 -4.31 8.75 14.24
C ALA A 116 -5.69 8.14 14.54
N LYS A 117 -6.42 7.69 13.49
CA LYS A 117 -7.71 7.02 13.62
C LYS A 117 -7.57 5.54 14.01
N PHE A 118 -6.38 4.96 13.82
CA PHE A 118 -6.10 3.53 13.97
C PHE A 118 -5.53 3.15 15.33
N GLY A 119 -5.71 3.98 16.37
CA GLY A 119 -5.08 3.82 17.69
C GLY A 119 -5.12 2.41 18.31
N ASN A 120 -6.11 1.58 17.93
CA ASN A 120 -6.25 0.19 18.35
C ASN A 120 -5.96 -0.82 17.23
N PHE A 121 -5.48 -0.37 16.06
CA PHE A 121 -5.14 -1.23 14.94
C PHE A 121 -3.63 -1.41 14.90
N GLU A 122 -3.16 -2.58 15.29
CA GLU A 122 -1.74 -2.88 15.53
C GLU A 122 -0.88 -2.60 14.29
N HIS A 123 -1.40 -2.89 13.10
CA HIS A 123 -0.70 -2.61 11.85
C HIS A 123 -0.48 -1.10 11.61
N GLY A 124 -1.49 -0.26 11.92
CA GLY A 124 -1.35 1.19 11.85
C GLY A 124 -0.36 1.72 12.89
N ARG A 125 -0.38 1.17 14.12
CA ARG A 125 0.58 1.48 15.18
C ARG A 125 2.02 1.14 14.75
N ILE A 126 2.24 -0.03 14.15
CA ILE A 126 3.55 -0.44 13.63
C ILE A 126 4.02 0.51 12.53
N LYS A 127 3.16 0.87 11.56
CA LYS A 127 3.52 1.84 10.52
C LYS A 127 3.95 3.18 11.12
N LYS A 128 3.24 3.67 12.16
CA LYS A 128 3.63 4.91 12.85
C LYS A 128 5.00 4.79 13.52
N LEU A 129 5.30 3.66 14.18
CA LEU A 129 6.61 3.44 14.79
C LEU A 129 7.73 3.42 13.74
N VAL A 130 7.50 2.85 12.56
CA VAL A 130 8.48 2.86 11.46
C VAL A 130 8.67 4.29 10.91
N GLU A 131 7.61 5.09 10.79
CA GLU A 131 7.73 6.52 10.45
C GLU A 131 8.63 7.25 11.45
N ASP A 132 8.40 7.03 12.76
CA ASP A 132 9.19 7.66 13.83
C ASP A 132 10.66 7.24 13.78
N LEU A 133 10.95 5.96 13.50
CA LEU A 133 12.32 5.48 13.29
C LEU A 133 13.00 6.18 12.09
N LEU A 134 12.29 6.38 10.98
CA LEU A 134 12.83 7.09 9.82
C LEU A 134 13.13 8.55 10.12
N ILE A 135 12.24 9.25 10.85
CA ILE A 135 12.43 10.65 11.23
C ILE A 135 13.75 10.83 12.02
N VAL A 136 14.05 9.92 12.94
CA VAL A 136 15.25 10.00 13.78
C VAL A 136 16.49 9.33 13.18
N SER A 137 16.36 8.63 12.04
CA SER A 137 17.44 7.86 11.42
C SER A 137 18.58 8.72 10.85
N GLY A 138 18.32 9.99 10.56
CA GLY A 138 19.25 10.86 9.85
C GLY A 138 19.29 10.66 8.33
N ILE A 139 18.70 9.60 7.80
CA ILE A 139 18.56 9.35 6.35
C ILE A 139 17.56 10.36 5.77
N ASP A 140 17.77 10.85 4.54
CA ASP A 140 16.72 11.57 3.84
C ASP A 140 15.56 10.62 3.53
N TYR A 141 14.36 10.94 4.03
CA TYR A 141 13.19 10.07 3.88
C TYR A 141 12.06 10.76 3.11
N THR A 142 11.23 9.95 2.48
CA THR A 142 9.89 10.32 2.05
C THR A 142 8.92 9.23 2.49
N VAL A 143 7.89 9.60 3.24
CA VAL A 143 6.84 8.69 3.67
C VAL A 143 5.57 9.02 2.90
N PHE A 144 5.03 8.05 2.20
CA PHE A 144 3.72 8.16 1.57
C PHE A 144 2.66 7.56 2.47
N ARG A 145 1.76 8.40 3.01
CA ARG A 145 0.54 7.95 3.70
C ARG A 145 -0.57 7.75 2.69
N ILE A 146 -0.76 6.50 2.31
CA ILE A 146 -1.65 6.08 1.22
C ILE A 146 -3.06 5.90 1.75
N THR A 147 -4.05 6.49 1.09
CA THR A 147 -5.47 6.32 1.43
C THR A 147 -5.93 4.89 1.11
N THR A 148 -6.17 4.59 -0.14
CA THR A 148 -6.62 3.27 -0.60
C THR A 148 -5.98 2.98 -1.96
N LEU A 149 -5.33 1.84 -2.10
CA LEU A 149 -4.86 1.41 -3.42
C LEU A 149 -6.05 0.92 -4.26
N ALA A 150 -6.15 1.43 -5.48
CA ALA A 150 -7.20 1.08 -6.43
C ALA A 150 -7.27 -0.42 -6.70
N THR A 151 -6.11 -1.08 -6.80
CA THR A 151 -6.00 -2.54 -6.99
C THR A 151 -6.59 -3.32 -5.83
N ASP A 152 -6.32 -2.92 -4.58
CA ASP A 152 -6.84 -3.63 -3.41
C ASP A 152 -8.36 -3.53 -3.33
N LEU A 153 -8.90 -2.33 -3.62
CA LEU A 153 -10.34 -2.10 -3.65
C LEU A 153 -11.01 -2.93 -4.77
N SER A 154 -10.42 -2.92 -5.97
CA SER A 154 -10.93 -3.67 -7.13
C SER A 154 -10.91 -5.17 -6.89
N ILE A 155 -9.84 -5.72 -6.32
CA ILE A 155 -9.70 -7.15 -6.02
C ILE A 155 -10.67 -7.56 -4.92
N LEU A 156 -10.69 -6.84 -3.81
CA LEU A 156 -11.47 -7.20 -2.63
C LEU A 156 -12.98 -7.14 -2.92
N LEU A 157 -13.46 -6.01 -3.43
CA LEU A 157 -14.86 -5.81 -3.71
C LEU A 157 -15.27 -6.43 -5.05
N GLY A 158 -14.47 -6.27 -6.10
CA GLY A 158 -14.79 -6.76 -7.43
C GLY A 158 -15.00 -8.26 -7.47
N ASN A 159 -14.09 -9.06 -6.90
CA ASN A 159 -14.23 -10.53 -6.85
C ASN A 159 -15.45 -10.97 -6.05
N ARG A 160 -15.72 -10.29 -4.92
CA ARG A 160 -16.88 -10.62 -4.11
C ARG A 160 -18.20 -10.27 -4.81
N LEU A 161 -18.28 -9.06 -5.36
CA LEU A 161 -19.48 -8.59 -6.08
C LEU A 161 -19.74 -9.40 -7.34
N LYS A 162 -18.67 -9.78 -8.09
CA LYS A 162 -18.79 -10.66 -9.25
C LYS A 162 -19.38 -12.02 -8.89
N ARG A 163 -19.00 -12.60 -7.74
CA ARG A 163 -19.48 -13.93 -7.31
C ARG A 163 -20.82 -13.89 -6.59
N LYS A 164 -21.01 -12.95 -5.67
CA LYS A 164 -22.13 -12.93 -4.72
C LYS A 164 -23.19 -11.88 -5.02
N GLY A 165 -22.87 -10.85 -5.80
CA GLY A 165 -23.74 -9.70 -6.06
C GLY A 165 -23.87 -8.71 -4.90
N TRP A 166 -23.24 -8.98 -3.74
CA TRP A 166 -23.28 -8.10 -2.58
C TRP A 166 -22.00 -8.15 -1.77
N ALA A 167 -21.71 -7.06 -1.03
CA ALA A 167 -20.57 -6.96 -0.11
C ALA A 167 -20.98 -6.28 1.20
N PRO A 168 -20.52 -6.76 2.38
CA PRO A 168 -20.72 -6.06 3.64
C PRO A 168 -19.78 -4.85 3.70
N MET A 169 -20.29 -3.73 4.21
CA MET A 169 -19.57 -2.49 4.41
C MET A 169 -19.72 -2.04 5.87
N PHE A 170 -18.58 -1.73 6.53
CA PHE A 170 -18.57 -1.34 7.94
C PHE A 170 -18.52 0.18 8.13
N MET A 171 -18.85 0.92 7.10
CA MET A 171 -18.85 2.37 7.02
C MET A 171 -20.23 2.88 6.59
N LYS A 172 -20.44 4.19 6.66
CA LYS A 172 -21.68 4.80 6.18
C LYS A 172 -21.62 4.98 4.66
N GLN A 173 -22.78 5.02 4.03
CA GLN A 173 -22.89 5.15 2.56
C GLN A 173 -22.37 6.51 2.05
N GLU A 174 -22.43 7.55 2.90
CA GLU A 174 -21.98 8.91 2.59
C GLU A 174 -20.47 9.11 2.80
N GLU A 175 -19.81 8.17 3.49
CA GLU A 175 -18.36 8.24 3.67
C GLU A 175 -17.65 8.08 2.33
N LYS A 176 -16.48 8.72 2.25
CA LYS A 176 -15.79 8.89 0.97
C LYS A 176 -14.50 8.09 0.91
N VAL A 177 -14.14 7.69 -0.29
CA VAL A 177 -12.86 7.05 -0.62
C VAL A 177 -12.26 7.70 -1.86
N ARG A 178 -10.92 7.85 -1.85
CA ARG A 178 -10.10 8.32 -2.98
C ARG A 178 -9.07 7.26 -3.35
N PRO A 179 -9.42 6.30 -4.22
CA PRO A 179 -8.49 5.25 -4.62
C PRO A 179 -7.37 5.81 -5.50
N ILE A 180 -6.10 5.55 -5.14
CA ILE A 180 -4.95 5.90 -5.97
C ILE A 180 -4.48 4.69 -6.76
N LEU A 181 -4.14 4.89 -8.04
CA LEU A 181 -3.56 3.83 -8.87
C LEU A 181 -2.12 3.53 -8.42
N PRO A 182 -1.70 2.26 -8.40
CA PRO A 182 -0.31 1.91 -8.12
C PRO A 182 0.69 2.59 -9.05
N GLU A 183 0.33 2.79 -10.31
CA GLU A 183 1.14 3.44 -11.33
C GLU A 183 1.37 4.93 -11.03
N ASP A 184 0.33 5.64 -10.57
CA ASP A 184 0.43 7.05 -10.18
C ASP A 184 1.34 7.20 -8.95
N LEU A 185 1.17 6.32 -7.96
CA LEU A 185 2.02 6.31 -6.78
C LEU A 185 3.46 5.87 -7.11
N ALA A 186 3.63 4.94 -8.06
CA ALA A 186 4.94 4.54 -8.56
C ALA A 186 5.68 5.70 -9.22
N TRP A 187 4.96 6.51 -10.03
CA TRP A 187 5.51 7.72 -10.63
C TRP A 187 5.98 8.71 -9.54
N CYS A 188 5.12 9.00 -8.54
CA CYS A 188 5.48 9.87 -7.41
C CYS A 188 6.67 9.31 -6.62
N THR A 189 6.74 7.98 -6.44
CA THR A 189 7.84 7.32 -5.73
C THR A 189 9.15 7.45 -6.49
N ALA A 190 9.13 7.27 -7.81
CA ALA A 190 10.32 7.43 -8.63
C ALA A 190 10.79 8.89 -8.71
N ASP A 191 9.84 9.85 -8.75
CA ASP A 191 10.15 11.28 -8.70
C ASP A 191 10.77 11.68 -7.35
N ALA A 192 10.23 11.17 -6.25
CA ALA A 192 10.70 11.48 -4.89
C ALA A 192 12.16 11.09 -4.62
N LEU A 193 12.78 10.25 -5.44
CA LEU A 193 14.21 9.89 -5.31
C LEU A 193 15.11 11.09 -5.49
N ASP A 194 14.77 11.97 -6.42
CA ASP A 194 15.60 13.09 -6.84
C ASP A 194 14.93 14.46 -6.57
N ASN A 195 13.67 14.48 -6.12
CA ASN A 195 12.87 15.68 -5.90
C ASN A 195 13.12 16.29 -4.50
N PRO A 196 13.77 17.46 -4.39
CA PRO A 196 14.07 18.08 -3.10
C PRO A 196 12.80 18.51 -2.34
N LYS A 197 11.67 18.73 -3.03
CA LYS A 197 10.41 19.06 -2.38
C LYS A 197 9.82 17.87 -1.60
N ALA A 198 10.22 16.64 -1.91
CA ALA A 198 9.81 15.43 -1.21
C ALA A 198 10.76 15.03 -0.08
N ALA A 199 11.90 15.73 0.08
CA ALA A 199 12.93 15.40 1.07
C ALA A 199 12.42 15.64 2.50
N ARG A 200 12.63 14.65 3.39
CA ARG A 200 12.24 14.67 4.81
C ARG A 200 10.76 15.00 5.04
N ARG A 201 9.88 14.47 4.18
CA ARG A 201 8.44 14.71 4.26
C ARG A 201 7.63 13.45 4.47
N ILE A 202 6.51 13.65 5.14
CA ILE A 202 5.40 12.71 5.21
C ILE A 202 4.28 13.32 4.36
N ILE A 203 3.92 12.65 3.28
CA ILE A 203 3.01 13.17 2.26
C ILE A 203 1.77 12.27 2.21
N GLU A 204 0.60 12.84 2.41
CA GLU A 204 -0.65 12.12 2.20
C GLU A 204 -0.94 12.03 0.71
N VAL A 205 -1.29 10.83 0.23
CA VAL A 205 -1.50 10.56 -1.20
C VAL A 205 -2.81 9.84 -1.43
N ALA A 206 -3.55 10.32 -2.43
CA ALA A 206 -4.83 9.77 -2.85
C ALA A 206 -5.03 9.96 -4.34
N GLY A 207 -6.03 9.26 -4.90
CA GLY A 207 -6.42 9.42 -6.29
C GLY A 207 -7.12 10.74 -6.57
N GLU A 208 -7.24 11.12 -7.84
CA GLU A 208 -7.95 12.32 -8.27
C GLU A 208 -9.46 12.19 -8.03
N GLU A 209 -9.99 11.02 -8.32
CA GLU A 209 -11.42 10.74 -8.24
C GLU A 209 -11.82 10.39 -6.81
N GLU A 210 -12.83 11.08 -6.29
CA GLU A 210 -13.43 10.83 -4.98
C GLU A 210 -14.82 10.24 -5.15
N TYR A 211 -15.13 9.18 -4.38
CA TYR A 211 -16.42 8.51 -4.42
C TYR A 211 -16.99 8.36 -3.00
N THR A 212 -18.28 8.61 -2.82
CA THR A 212 -19.01 8.02 -1.70
C THR A 212 -19.16 6.51 -1.91
N PHE A 213 -19.42 5.75 -0.86
CA PHE A 213 -19.64 4.31 -1.02
C PHE A 213 -20.90 3.99 -1.81
N LEU A 214 -21.89 4.88 -1.82
CA LEU A 214 -23.06 4.74 -2.69
C LEU A 214 -22.69 4.93 -4.18
N GLU A 215 -21.92 5.95 -4.51
CA GLU A 215 -21.42 6.16 -5.88
C GLU A 215 -20.51 5.01 -6.34
N LEU A 216 -19.70 4.49 -5.42
CA LEU A 216 -18.85 3.32 -5.68
C LEU A 216 -19.70 2.07 -6.00
N GLN A 217 -20.81 1.85 -5.26
CA GLN A 217 -21.76 0.77 -5.57
C GLN A 217 -22.36 0.92 -6.99
N HIS A 218 -22.74 2.14 -7.36
CA HIS A 218 -23.25 2.41 -8.71
C HIS A 218 -22.18 2.19 -9.78
N LEU A 219 -20.93 2.58 -9.52
CA LEU A 219 -19.80 2.33 -10.41
C LEU A 219 -19.59 0.82 -10.62
N PHE A 220 -19.54 0.02 -9.54
CA PHE A 220 -19.44 -1.44 -9.66
C PHE A 220 -20.61 -2.05 -10.41
N SER A 221 -21.84 -1.58 -10.16
CA SER A 221 -23.05 -2.06 -10.88
C SER A 221 -22.94 -1.82 -12.38
N ARG A 222 -22.51 -0.63 -12.77
CA ARG A 222 -22.27 -0.25 -14.16
C ARG A 222 -21.18 -1.10 -14.81
N CYS A 223 -20.03 -1.24 -14.18
CA CYS A 223 -18.91 -2.01 -14.73
C CYS A 223 -19.22 -3.52 -14.82
N LEU A 224 -20.06 -4.05 -13.94
CA LEU A 224 -20.47 -5.46 -13.97
C LEU A 224 -21.70 -5.72 -14.86
N GLY A 225 -22.35 -4.68 -15.39
CA GLY A 225 -23.57 -4.81 -16.21
C GLY A 225 -24.76 -5.40 -15.44
N ARG A 226 -24.78 -5.33 -14.11
CA ARG A 226 -25.85 -5.83 -13.25
C ARG A 226 -25.90 -5.08 -11.92
N ASN A 227 -27.07 -5.05 -11.29
CA ASN A 227 -27.20 -4.47 -9.96
C ASN A 227 -26.42 -5.29 -8.92
N VAL A 228 -25.56 -4.60 -8.16
CA VAL A 228 -24.88 -5.14 -6.98
C VAL A 228 -25.21 -4.27 -5.77
N SER A 229 -25.09 -4.83 -4.56
CA SER A 229 -25.49 -4.13 -3.34
C SER A 229 -24.38 -4.10 -2.31
N PHE A 230 -24.18 -2.94 -1.69
CA PHE A 230 -23.43 -2.84 -0.43
C PHE A 230 -24.41 -2.95 0.73
N VAL A 231 -24.12 -3.87 1.64
CA VAL A 231 -24.89 -4.06 2.86
C VAL A 231 -24.16 -3.30 3.98
N PHE A 232 -24.67 -2.12 4.30
CA PHE A 232 -24.07 -1.25 5.31
C PHE A 232 -24.42 -1.77 6.72
N ILE A 233 -23.38 -2.16 7.46
CA ILE A 233 -23.47 -2.64 8.84
C ILE A 233 -23.10 -1.48 9.75
N PRO A 234 -23.99 -1.06 10.67
CA PRO A 234 -23.68 0.02 11.59
C PRO A 234 -22.37 -0.23 12.36
N PRO A 235 -21.46 0.77 12.46
CA PRO A 235 -20.15 0.58 13.09
C PRO A 235 -20.20 0.03 14.51
N GLY A 236 -21.27 0.35 15.28
CA GLY A 236 -21.50 -0.20 16.61
C GLY A 236 -21.72 -1.73 16.60
N VAL A 237 -22.55 -2.21 15.66
CA VAL A 237 -22.81 -3.64 15.47
C VAL A 237 -21.54 -4.35 15.00
N ALA A 238 -20.83 -3.77 14.03
CA ALA A 238 -19.57 -4.33 13.52
C ALA A 238 -18.52 -4.46 14.63
N ARG A 239 -18.36 -3.44 15.47
CA ARG A 239 -17.45 -3.47 16.63
C ARG A 239 -17.85 -4.48 17.69
N PHE A 240 -19.14 -4.62 17.96
CA PHE A 240 -19.63 -5.64 18.88
C PHE A 240 -19.32 -7.05 18.38
N LEU A 241 -19.63 -7.36 17.12
CA LEU A 241 -19.31 -8.66 16.50
C LEU A 241 -17.80 -8.92 16.47
N ALA A 242 -17.01 -7.92 16.14
CA ALA A 242 -15.56 -8.00 16.19
C ALA A 242 -15.05 -8.29 17.61
N SER A 243 -15.67 -7.69 18.64
CA SER A 243 -15.34 -7.98 20.04
C SER A 243 -15.59 -9.44 20.42
N CYS A 244 -16.68 -10.02 19.94
CA CYS A 244 -16.97 -11.43 20.16
C CYS A 244 -15.93 -12.33 19.47
N ILE A 245 -15.52 -11.97 18.25
CA ILE A 245 -14.47 -12.69 17.51
C ILE A 245 -13.15 -12.62 18.28
N ASP A 246 -12.70 -11.43 18.68
CA ASP A 246 -11.45 -11.25 19.43
C ASP A 246 -11.47 -12.03 20.75
N PHE A 247 -12.61 -12.04 21.48
CA PHE A 247 -12.76 -12.80 22.69
C PHE A 247 -12.62 -14.31 22.48
N VAL A 248 -13.25 -14.86 21.42
CA VAL A 248 -13.18 -16.31 21.10
C VAL A 248 -11.81 -16.71 20.55
N THR A 249 -11.13 -15.80 19.84
CA THR A 249 -9.84 -16.07 19.20
C THR A 249 -8.64 -15.64 20.04
N ASN A 250 -8.85 -15.20 21.31
CA ASN A 250 -7.81 -14.65 22.19
C ASN A 250 -6.96 -13.55 21.50
N ASP A 251 -7.63 -12.59 20.85
CA ASP A 251 -7.02 -11.47 20.14
C ASP A 251 -6.06 -11.82 18.99
N VAL A 252 -6.02 -13.09 18.57
CA VAL A 252 -5.21 -13.51 17.42
C VAL A 252 -5.58 -12.73 16.15
N TYR A 253 -6.81 -12.25 16.06
CA TYR A 253 -7.33 -11.63 14.84
C TYR A 253 -7.29 -10.09 14.85
N ASN A 254 -7.27 -9.47 16.02
CA ASN A 254 -7.50 -8.02 16.19
C ASN A 254 -8.66 -7.49 15.32
N ALA A 255 -9.81 -8.19 15.38
CA ALA A 255 -10.97 -7.87 14.54
C ALA A 255 -11.54 -6.47 14.81
N LYS A 256 -11.48 -6.01 16.07
CA LYS A 256 -11.86 -4.63 16.45
C LYS A 256 -10.99 -3.59 15.75
N GLY A 257 -9.69 -3.80 15.74
CA GLY A 257 -8.75 -2.93 15.06
C GLY A 257 -9.03 -2.88 13.55
N LEU A 258 -9.27 -4.04 12.95
CA LEU A 258 -9.60 -4.15 11.54
C LEU A 258 -10.90 -3.40 11.20
N VAL A 259 -11.98 -3.60 11.98
CA VAL A 259 -13.23 -2.85 11.79
C VAL A 259 -13.00 -1.35 11.95
N SER A 260 -12.21 -0.93 12.95
CA SER A 260 -11.89 0.48 13.16
C SER A 260 -11.11 1.09 11.99
N ALA A 261 -10.20 0.33 11.37
CA ALA A 261 -9.45 0.76 10.21
C ALA A 261 -10.34 0.98 8.96
N PHE A 262 -11.41 0.20 8.84
CA PHE A 262 -12.36 0.30 7.73
C PHE A 262 -13.56 1.21 8.03
N THR A 263 -13.65 1.83 9.20
CA THR A 263 -14.70 2.82 9.51
C THR A 263 -14.19 4.23 9.28
N GLY A 264 -15.01 5.09 8.66
CA GLY A 264 -14.77 6.53 8.53
C GLY A 264 -14.16 6.99 7.21
N GLY A 265 -14.30 6.20 6.16
CA GLY A 265 -13.82 6.57 4.81
C GLY A 265 -12.29 6.62 4.72
N SER A 266 -11.77 6.90 3.51
CA SER A 266 -10.33 7.00 3.26
C SER A 266 -10.07 8.05 2.18
N THR A 267 -10.00 9.32 2.59
CA THR A 267 -9.79 10.47 1.72
C THR A 267 -8.93 11.52 2.40
N CYS A 268 -8.11 12.25 1.64
CA CYS A 268 -7.30 13.37 2.10
C CYS A 268 -7.32 14.52 1.07
N ASP A 269 -6.82 15.70 1.48
CA ASP A 269 -6.54 16.79 0.55
C ASP A 269 -5.27 16.48 -0.24
N ILE A 270 -5.36 16.48 -1.56
CA ILE A 270 -4.25 16.16 -2.47
C ILE A 270 -3.47 17.37 -2.95
N LYS A 271 -3.79 18.58 -2.45
CA LYS A 271 -3.10 19.82 -2.89
C LYS A 271 -1.61 19.78 -2.65
N GLU A 272 -1.17 19.31 -1.45
CA GLU A 272 0.26 19.17 -1.16
C GLU A 272 0.92 18.20 -2.12
N MET A 273 0.29 17.05 -2.39
CA MET A 273 0.79 16.08 -3.35
C MET A 273 1.00 16.71 -4.73
N HIS A 274 0.04 17.48 -5.24
CA HIS A 274 0.15 18.17 -6.53
C HIS A 274 1.18 19.32 -6.55
N GLN A 275 1.43 19.98 -5.42
CA GLN A 275 2.49 20.99 -5.31
C GLN A 275 3.90 20.38 -5.36
N ILE A 276 4.03 19.13 -4.91
CA ILE A 276 5.30 18.40 -4.90
C ILE A 276 5.51 17.66 -6.22
N PHE A 277 4.46 16.98 -6.72
CA PHE A 277 4.54 16.08 -7.86
C PHE A 277 3.68 16.62 -9.01
N ALA A 278 4.32 16.90 -10.15
CA ALA A 278 3.64 17.28 -11.38
C ALA A 278 3.14 16.03 -12.10
N ILE A 279 2.02 15.48 -11.66
CA ILE A 279 1.41 14.28 -12.25
C ILE A 279 -0.04 14.54 -12.62
N ARG A 280 -0.46 14.04 -13.77
CA ARG A 280 -1.87 13.86 -14.14
C ARG A 280 -2.23 12.40 -13.88
N GLN A 281 -3.06 12.18 -12.87
CA GLN A 281 -3.44 10.84 -12.42
C GLN A 281 -4.35 10.11 -13.41
N GLY A 282 -4.29 8.79 -13.39
CA GLY A 282 -5.18 7.92 -14.13
C GLY A 282 -6.59 7.85 -13.52
N SER A 283 -7.52 7.24 -14.25
CA SER A 283 -8.92 7.08 -13.79
C SER A 283 -9.12 5.75 -13.08
N PHE A 284 -9.61 5.81 -11.85
CA PHE A 284 -10.03 4.62 -11.10
C PHE A 284 -11.20 3.90 -11.78
N ALA A 285 -12.15 4.66 -12.35
CA ALA A 285 -13.28 4.06 -13.04
C ALA A 285 -12.82 3.17 -14.21
N ARG A 286 -11.86 3.65 -15.02
CA ARG A 286 -11.26 2.87 -16.12
C ARG A 286 -10.49 1.65 -15.59
N HIS A 287 -9.67 1.84 -14.57
CA HIS A 287 -8.93 0.75 -13.93
C HIS A 287 -9.87 -0.37 -13.44
N LEU A 288 -10.97 0.00 -12.78
CA LEU A 288 -11.96 -0.95 -12.30
C LEU A 288 -12.65 -1.70 -13.45
N GLU A 289 -13.04 -0.99 -14.50
CA GLU A 289 -13.65 -1.59 -15.68
C GLU A 289 -12.73 -2.62 -16.34
N ASP A 290 -11.47 -2.27 -16.55
CA ASP A 290 -10.47 -3.15 -17.15
C ASP A 290 -10.23 -4.38 -16.27
N TYR A 291 -10.09 -4.20 -14.94
CA TYR A 291 -9.94 -5.31 -14.01
C TYR A 291 -11.15 -6.26 -14.03
N LEU A 292 -12.36 -5.73 -14.01
CA LEU A 292 -13.57 -6.57 -14.00
C LEU A 292 -13.79 -7.33 -15.31
N LYS A 293 -13.34 -6.79 -16.45
CA LYS A 293 -13.39 -7.45 -17.76
C LYS A 293 -12.35 -8.53 -17.91
N THR A 294 -11.11 -8.25 -17.54
CA THR A 294 -9.95 -9.12 -17.85
C THR A 294 -9.57 -10.05 -16.70
N GLY A 295 -9.95 -9.71 -15.48
CA GLY A 295 -9.46 -10.35 -14.25
C GLY A 295 -7.99 -10.03 -13.94
N SER A 296 -7.35 -9.21 -14.77
CA SER A 296 -5.96 -8.81 -14.63
C SER A 296 -5.86 -7.31 -14.34
N ILE A 297 -4.84 -6.94 -13.60
CA ILE A 297 -4.51 -5.52 -13.38
C ILE A 297 -3.71 -5.07 -14.59
N ILE A 298 -4.32 -4.23 -15.44
CA ILE A 298 -3.66 -3.62 -16.58
C ILE A 298 -3.09 -2.28 -16.11
N ALA A 299 -1.78 -2.12 -16.22
CA ALA A 299 -1.11 -0.87 -15.88
C ALA A 299 -1.59 0.26 -16.83
N GLN A 300 -2.04 1.37 -16.24
CA GLN A 300 -2.28 2.60 -16.97
C GLN A 300 -1.01 3.44 -16.93
N THR A 301 -0.51 3.86 -18.08
CA THR A 301 0.66 4.75 -18.11
C THR A 301 0.22 6.14 -17.63
N PRO A 302 0.85 6.69 -16.58
CA PRO A 302 0.57 8.05 -16.12
C PRO A 302 0.82 9.04 -17.25
N GLN A 303 -0.08 10.01 -17.44
CA GLN A 303 0.12 11.09 -18.39
C GLN A 303 0.97 12.17 -17.73
N ILE A 304 2.12 12.44 -18.30
CA ILE A 304 2.98 13.56 -17.91
C ILE A 304 2.45 14.79 -18.64
N PRO A 305 2.26 15.95 -17.97
CA PRO A 305 1.82 17.17 -18.62
C PRO A 305 2.82 17.68 -19.64
#